data_2aecafba01a23cb96f6c6c9a79eafa29
#
_entry.id   2aecafba01a23cb96f6c6c9a79eafa29
#
_cell.length_a   1.000
_cell.length_b   1.000
_cell.length_c   1.000
_cell.angle_alpha   90.00
_cell.angle_beta   90.00
_cell.angle_gamma   90.00
#
_symmetry.space_group_name_H-M   'P 1'
#
loop_
_entity.id
_entity.type
_entity.pdbx_description
1 polymer ?
#
loop_
_entity_poly.entity_id
_entity_poly.type
_entity_poly.pdbx_seq_one_letter_code
_entity_poly.pdbx_strand_id
1 'polypeptide(L)'
;MAHEKESPLDRAVRAAVNGGCIVYPTETFYALGAKIGNAEALERIIGIKGRPGSKPLPVIIGNMAQLAQVADENARAWPGLKCARELMECFWPGPLSIVLPVRKALPPQLSDAQGLVSVRLTPHPAAREICLRAKTPLVATSANVSGKAPVSDVRFLSPTIRAGVDAVFEGEPRPAGGLASTVVKPVADQEVVVCRAGALPVETLARQGFRLIETP
;
A
#
# COMPACT_ATOMS: atom_id res chain seq x y z
N MET A 1 4.40 38.01 14.55
CA MET A 1 4.67 36.58 14.77
C MET A 1 4.75 35.92 13.39
N ALA A 2 5.91 35.40 13.00
CA ALA A 2 6.05 34.70 11.73
C ALA A 2 5.22 33.41 11.82
N HIS A 3 4.22 33.24 10.98
CA HIS A 3 3.54 31.97 10.80
C HIS A 3 4.57 30.96 10.28
N GLU A 4 5.03 30.08 11.15
CA GLU A 4 5.87 28.96 10.77
C GLU A 4 5.13 28.17 9.68
N LYS A 5 5.73 28.06 8.51
CA LYS A 5 5.08 27.44 7.35
C LYS A 5 4.92 25.96 7.66
N GLU A 6 3.70 25.46 7.72
CA GLU A 6 3.38 24.05 8.00
C GLU A 6 4.22 23.11 7.11
N SER A 7 4.87 22.11 7.71
CA SER A 7 5.71 21.18 6.96
C SER A 7 4.91 20.34 5.96
N PRO A 8 5.51 19.86 4.86
CA PRO A 8 4.84 18.94 3.93
C PRO A 8 4.28 17.69 4.64
N LEU A 9 4.97 17.20 5.67
CA LEU A 9 4.55 16.05 6.46
C LEU A 9 3.29 16.39 7.30
N ASP A 10 3.30 17.51 8.01
CA ASP A 10 2.16 17.91 8.85
C ASP A 10 0.90 18.12 8.01
N ARG A 11 1.05 18.72 6.85
CA ARG A 11 -0.04 18.91 5.88
C ARG A 11 -0.63 17.58 5.41
N ALA A 12 0.22 16.61 5.04
CA ALA A 12 -0.22 15.30 4.61
C ALA A 12 -0.90 14.53 5.75
N VAL A 13 -0.33 14.56 6.96
CA VAL A 13 -0.91 13.93 8.15
C VAL A 13 -2.27 14.56 8.47
N ARG A 14 -2.36 15.88 8.52
CA ARG A 14 -3.61 16.58 8.80
C ARG A 14 -4.70 16.24 7.79
N ALA A 15 -4.38 16.24 6.49
CA ALA A 15 -5.32 15.85 5.45
C ALA A 15 -5.78 14.39 5.62
N ALA A 16 -4.85 13.45 5.87
CA ALA A 16 -5.18 12.05 6.12
C ALA A 16 -6.05 11.88 7.38
N VAL A 17 -5.70 12.55 8.49
CA VAL A 17 -6.46 12.49 9.76
C VAL A 17 -7.89 12.97 9.55
N ASN A 18 -8.09 14.01 8.76
CA ASN A 18 -9.42 14.57 8.45
C ASN A 18 -10.20 13.77 7.37
N GLY A 19 -9.70 12.59 6.97
CA GLY A 19 -10.38 11.70 6.02
C GLY A 19 -10.14 12.04 4.55
N GLY A 20 -9.19 12.93 4.25
CA GLY A 20 -8.86 13.33 2.88
C GLY A 20 -8.05 12.30 2.11
N CYS A 21 -8.02 12.50 0.79
CA CYS A 21 -7.13 11.81 -0.13
C CYS A 21 -5.79 12.54 -0.21
N ILE A 22 -4.69 11.82 -0.16
CA ILE A 22 -3.35 12.38 -0.20
C ILE A 22 -2.46 11.68 -1.24
N VAL A 23 -1.51 12.43 -1.79
CA VAL A 23 -0.37 11.87 -2.51
C VAL A 23 0.84 11.92 -1.60
N TYR A 24 1.52 10.77 -1.43
CA TYR A 24 2.67 10.64 -0.54
C TYR A 24 3.70 9.67 -1.11
N PRO A 25 5.00 9.82 -0.77
CA PRO A 25 6.05 8.97 -1.30
C PRO A 25 6.05 7.58 -0.63
N THR A 26 6.41 6.55 -1.41
CA THR A 26 6.84 5.24 -0.91
C THR A 26 8.24 4.96 -1.41
N GLU A 27 8.84 3.82 -1.04
CA GLU A 27 10.18 3.46 -1.50
C GLU A 27 10.26 3.21 -3.01
N THR A 28 9.11 2.99 -3.69
CA THR A 28 9.05 2.75 -5.14
C THR A 28 8.53 3.97 -5.91
N PHE A 29 7.30 4.38 -5.67
CA PHE A 29 6.64 5.48 -6.38
C PHE A 29 5.80 6.31 -5.42
N TYR A 30 5.34 7.49 -5.86
CA TYR A 30 4.28 8.20 -5.18
C TYR A 30 3.00 7.37 -5.16
N ALA A 31 2.39 7.29 -3.99
CA ALA A 31 1.10 6.64 -3.77
C ALA A 31 -0.02 7.68 -3.65
N LEU A 32 -1.20 7.33 -4.14
CA LEU A 32 -2.46 7.97 -3.84
C LEU A 32 -3.16 7.13 -2.78
N GLY A 33 -3.55 7.74 -1.68
CA GLY A 33 -4.16 7.02 -0.57
C GLY A 33 -5.01 7.86 0.36
N ALA A 34 -5.70 7.15 1.23
CA ALA A 34 -6.54 7.64 2.33
C ALA A 34 -6.56 6.59 3.44
N LYS A 35 -7.16 6.91 4.58
CA LYS A 35 -7.41 5.93 5.66
C LYS A 35 -8.22 4.75 5.16
N ILE A 36 -7.85 3.54 5.54
CA ILE A 36 -8.51 2.30 5.09
C ILE A 36 -9.98 2.20 5.53
N GLY A 37 -10.38 2.83 6.62
CA GLY A 37 -11.76 2.80 7.13
C GLY A 37 -12.69 3.85 6.52
N ASN A 38 -12.23 4.71 5.61
CA ASN A 38 -13.04 5.77 5.03
C ASN A 38 -13.53 5.39 3.62
N ALA A 39 -14.68 4.71 3.54
CA ALA A 39 -15.25 4.23 2.28
C ALA A 39 -15.45 5.34 1.23
N GLU A 40 -15.87 6.54 1.65
CA GLU A 40 -16.06 7.69 0.75
C GLU A 40 -14.74 8.13 0.10
N ALA A 41 -13.67 8.23 0.89
CA ALA A 41 -12.35 8.55 0.35
C ALA A 41 -11.82 7.45 -0.57
N LEU A 42 -12.13 6.18 -0.31
CA LEU A 42 -11.75 5.08 -1.19
C LEU A 42 -12.47 5.14 -2.54
N GLU A 43 -13.76 5.45 -2.55
CA GLU A 43 -14.52 5.68 -3.78
C GLU A 43 -13.96 6.90 -4.55
N ARG A 44 -13.63 7.97 -3.85
CA ARG A 44 -12.98 9.14 -4.46
C ARG A 44 -11.65 8.76 -5.12
N ILE A 45 -10.81 7.94 -4.49
CA ILE A 45 -9.56 7.42 -5.08
C ILE A 45 -9.84 6.64 -6.37
N ILE A 46 -10.84 5.77 -6.37
CA ILE A 46 -11.26 4.99 -7.55
C ILE A 46 -11.66 5.93 -8.69
N GLY A 47 -12.48 6.93 -8.39
CA GLY A 47 -12.93 7.95 -9.35
C GLY A 47 -11.78 8.78 -9.92
N ILE A 48 -10.90 9.33 -9.07
CA ILE A 48 -9.73 10.13 -9.48
C ILE A 48 -8.83 9.34 -10.46
N LYS A 49 -8.66 8.04 -10.22
CA LYS A 49 -7.82 7.18 -11.05
C LYS A 49 -8.51 6.69 -12.32
N GLY A 50 -9.83 6.76 -12.42
CA GLY A 50 -10.58 6.01 -13.44
C GLY A 50 -10.29 4.50 -13.33
N ARG A 51 -10.18 3.95 -12.10
CA ARG A 51 -9.82 2.57 -11.84
C ARG A 51 -11.07 1.69 -11.90
N PRO A 52 -11.02 0.51 -12.58
CA PRO A 52 -12.10 -0.47 -12.43
C PRO A 52 -12.31 -0.85 -10.96
N GLY A 53 -13.56 -0.75 -10.49
CA GLY A 53 -13.91 -1.06 -9.09
C GLY A 53 -13.64 -2.52 -8.67
N SER A 54 -13.50 -3.43 -9.64
CA SER A 54 -13.14 -4.84 -9.41
C SER A 54 -11.69 -5.07 -8.96
N LYS A 55 -10.81 -4.07 -9.06
CA LYS A 55 -9.41 -4.19 -8.62
C LYS A 55 -9.27 -3.66 -7.20
N PRO A 56 -8.95 -4.49 -6.19
CA PRO A 56 -8.82 -4.04 -4.81
C PRO A 56 -7.70 -3.00 -4.64
N LEU A 57 -7.89 -2.13 -3.66
CA LEU A 57 -6.88 -1.11 -3.31
C LEU A 57 -5.85 -1.71 -2.35
N PRO A 58 -4.55 -1.66 -2.69
CA PRO A 58 -3.50 -2.15 -1.80
C PRO A 58 -3.32 -1.22 -0.60
N VAL A 59 -2.80 -1.79 0.49
CA VAL A 59 -2.63 -1.12 1.78
C VAL A 59 -1.17 -1.11 2.19
N ILE A 60 -0.72 -0.01 2.81
CA ILE A 60 0.53 0.03 3.56
C ILE A 60 0.28 0.22 5.05
N ILE A 61 1.19 -0.34 5.85
CA ILE A 61 1.27 -0.15 7.29
C ILE A 61 2.58 0.56 7.66
N GLY A 62 2.55 1.35 8.72
CA GLY A 62 3.73 2.05 9.24
C GLY A 62 4.54 1.22 10.25
N ASN A 63 3.90 0.26 10.92
CA ASN A 63 4.52 -0.73 11.81
C ASN A 63 3.70 -2.02 11.86
N MET A 64 4.26 -3.07 12.45
CA MET A 64 3.59 -4.37 12.55
C MET A 64 2.32 -4.34 13.41
N ALA A 65 2.22 -3.46 14.41
CA ALA A 65 1.00 -3.35 15.23
C ALA A 65 -0.23 -2.93 14.41
N GLN A 66 -0.03 -2.21 13.29
CA GLN A 66 -1.12 -1.84 12.39
C GLN A 66 -1.63 -3.00 11.52
N LEU A 67 -0.90 -4.12 11.44
CA LEU A 67 -1.34 -5.29 10.66
C LEU A 67 -2.70 -5.80 11.14
N ALA A 68 -2.91 -5.84 12.44
CA ALA A 68 -4.17 -6.24 13.07
C ALA A 68 -5.38 -5.37 12.69
N GLN A 69 -5.15 -4.16 12.17
CA GLN A 69 -6.22 -3.30 11.65
C GLN A 69 -6.67 -3.70 10.23
N VAL A 70 -5.86 -4.47 9.50
CA VAL A 70 -6.10 -4.83 8.10
C VAL A 70 -6.39 -6.32 7.93
N ALA A 71 -5.50 -7.17 8.45
CA ALA A 71 -5.57 -8.61 8.30
C ALA A 71 -6.48 -9.25 9.34
N ASP A 72 -7.14 -10.32 8.96
CA ASP A 72 -7.94 -11.12 9.88
C ASP A 72 -7.03 -12.02 10.72
N GLU A 73 -6.83 -11.64 11.98
CA GLU A 73 -6.03 -12.42 12.94
C GLU A 73 -6.65 -13.80 13.26
N ASN A 74 -7.95 -13.96 13.00
CA ASN A 74 -8.66 -15.21 13.23
C ASN A 74 -8.62 -16.17 12.04
N ALA A 75 -7.99 -15.80 10.95
CA ALA A 75 -7.82 -16.67 9.77
C ALA A 75 -6.83 -17.83 10.02
N ARG A 76 -6.92 -18.49 11.19
CA ARG A 76 -6.02 -19.60 11.59
C ARG A 76 -6.07 -20.79 10.64
N ALA A 77 -7.22 -20.99 10.00
CA ALA A 77 -7.42 -22.05 9.02
C ALA A 77 -6.91 -21.69 7.61
N TRP A 78 -6.39 -20.45 7.41
CA TRP A 78 -5.85 -20.07 6.11
C TRP A 78 -4.52 -20.78 5.85
N PRO A 79 -4.39 -21.57 4.75
CA PRO A 79 -3.22 -22.42 4.52
C PRO A 79 -1.91 -21.64 4.38
N GLY A 80 -1.97 -20.40 3.89
CA GLY A 80 -0.82 -19.52 3.69
C GLY A 80 -0.34 -18.78 4.94
N LEU A 81 -0.94 -18.96 6.12
CA LEU A 81 -0.66 -18.12 7.30
C LEU A 81 0.80 -18.21 7.77
N LYS A 82 1.35 -19.43 7.84
CA LYS A 82 2.75 -19.64 8.26
C LYS A 82 3.71 -19.02 7.24
N CYS A 83 3.53 -19.31 5.96
CA CYS A 83 4.31 -18.75 4.87
C CYS A 83 4.25 -17.20 4.88
N ALA A 84 3.08 -16.60 5.11
CA ALA A 84 2.95 -15.14 5.21
C ALA A 84 3.80 -14.55 6.34
N ARG A 85 3.86 -15.20 7.50
CA ARG A 85 4.71 -14.74 8.63
C ARG A 85 6.20 -14.82 8.28
N GLU A 86 6.65 -15.92 7.69
CA GLU A 86 8.03 -16.09 7.24
C GLU A 86 8.41 -15.03 6.18
N LEU A 87 7.51 -14.73 5.23
CA LEU A 87 7.71 -13.65 4.26
C LEU A 87 7.83 -12.26 4.92
N MET A 88 7.01 -11.98 5.93
CA MET A 88 7.08 -10.73 6.70
C MET A 88 8.43 -10.62 7.43
N GLU A 89 8.87 -11.68 8.08
CA GLU A 89 10.15 -11.72 8.81
C GLU A 89 11.35 -11.51 7.88
N CYS A 90 11.32 -12.11 6.68
CA CYS A 90 12.41 -12.01 5.71
C CYS A 90 12.46 -10.67 4.97
N PHE A 91 11.30 -10.06 4.66
CA PHE A 91 11.23 -9.02 3.63
C PHE A 91 10.56 -7.71 4.08
N TRP A 92 10.03 -7.63 5.31
CA TRP A 92 9.47 -6.39 5.85
C TRP A 92 10.36 -5.76 6.92
N PRO A 93 10.52 -4.44 6.90
CA PRO A 93 10.00 -3.48 5.92
C PRO A 93 10.70 -3.57 4.57
N GLY A 94 9.93 -3.48 3.46
CA GLY A 94 10.51 -3.62 2.13
C GLY A 94 9.48 -3.62 0.99
N PRO A 95 9.94 -3.75 -0.27
CA PRO A 95 9.09 -3.64 -1.46
C PRO A 95 8.35 -4.95 -1.79
N LEU A 96 7.97 -5.73 -0.76
CA LEU A 96 7.13 -6.92 -0.90
C LEU A 96 5.73 -6.64 -0.36
N SER A 97 4.72 -6.80 -1.20
CA SER A 97 3.31 -6.79 -0.82
C SER A 97 2.82 -8.23 -0.70
N ILE A 98 2.22 -8.56 0.42
CA ILE A 98 1.72 -9.91 0.73
C ILE A 98 0.19 -9.85 0.73
N VAL A 99 -0.42 -10.78 0.01
CA VAL A 99 -1.88 -10.93 -0.06
C VAL A 99 -2.33 -11.75 1.14
N LEU A 100 -3.26 -11.19 1.95
CA LEU A 100 -3.70 -11.71 3.24
C LEU A 100 -5.23 -11.69 3.33
N PRO A 101 -5.85 -12.57 4.15
CA PRO A 101 -7.25 -12.43 4.49
C PRO A 101 -7.55 -11.08 5.13
N VAL A 102 -8.59 -10.39 4.63
CA VAL A 102 -8.98 -9.06 5.11
C VAL A 102 -9.90 -9.15 6.33
N ARG A 103 -9.84 -8.18 7.22
CA ARG A 103 -10.84 -8.04 8.28
C ARG A 103 -12.21 -7.69 7.68
N LYS A 104 -13.23 -8.46 8.05
CA LYS A 104 -14.62 -8.31 7.53
C LYS A 104 -15.25 -6.93 7.75
N ALA A 105 -14.78 -6.18 8.76
CA ALA A 105 -15.30 -4.85 9.07
C ALA A 105 -14.76 -3.73 8.17
N LEU A 106 -13.86 -4.03 7.23
CA LEU A 106 -13.26 -3.05 6.33
C LEU A 106 -14.09 -2.86 5.04
N PRO A 107 -13.99 -1.68 4.41
CA PRO A 107 -14.65 -1.39 3.15
C PRO A 107 -14.31 -2.42 2.04
N PRO A 108 -15.28 -2.83 1.21
CA PRO A 108 -15.08 -3.86 0.20
C PRO A 108 -14.08 -3.47 -0.89
N GLN A 109 -13.80 -2.18 -1.07
CA GLN A 109 -12.80 -1.68 -2.04
C GLN A 109 -11.38 -2.17 -1.75
N LEU A 110 -11.11 -2.68 -0.54
CA LEU A 110 -9.79 -3.17 -0.12
C LEU A 110 -9.56 -4.64 -0.45
N SER A 111 -10.60 -5.42 -0.72
CA SER A 111 -10.49 -6.86 -0.93
C SER A 111 -10.97 -7.30 -2.30
N ASP A 112 -10.43 -8.43 -2.74
CA ASP A 112 -10.95 -9.15 -3.91
C ASP A 112 -12.19 -9.99 -3.53
N ALA A 113 -12.73 -10.70 -4.53
CA ALA A 113 -13.89 -11.59 -4.36
C ALA A 113 -13.63 -12.75 -3.40
N GLN A 114 -12.36 -13.04 -3.07
CA GLN A 114 -11.97 -14.08 -2.12
C GLN A 114 -11.79 -13.50 -0.69
N GLY A 115 -12.02 -12.21 -0.49
CA GLY A 115 -11.81 -11.53 0.79
C GLY A 115 -10.32 -11.35 1.13
N LEU A 116 -9.48 -11.16 0.12
CA LEU A 116 -8.04 -10.97 0.28
C LEU A 116 -7.61 -9.54 -0.02
N VAL A 117 -6.67 -9.01 0.76
CA VAL A 117 -6.09 -7.67 0.65
C VAL A 117 -4.58 -7.75 0.49
N SER A 118 -4.01 -6.91 -0.37
CA SER A 118 -2.56 -6.76 -0.51
C SER A 118 -2.02 -5.76 0.51
N VAL A 119 -1.12 -6.20 1.39
CA VAL A 119 -0.54 -5.39 2.48
C VAL A 119 0.97 -5.33 2.35
N ARG A 120 1.57 -4.20 2.75
CA ARG A 120 3.02 -4.01 2.78
C ARG A 120 3.43 -3.15 3.98
N LEU A 121 4.50 -3.53 4.67
CA LEU A 121 5.19 -2.65 5.61
C LEU A 121 6.22 -1.83 4.86
N THR A 122 5.92 -0.54 4.68
CA THR A 122 6.80 0.36 3.93
C THR A 122 8.05 0.75 4.71
N PRO A 123 9.26 0.75 4.13
CA PRO A 123 10.45 1.32 4.73
C PRO A 123 10.52 2.84 4.62
N HIS A 124 9.69 3.48 3.78
CA HIS A 124 9.77 4.90 3.50
C HIS A 124 9.39 5.75 4.73
N PRO A 125 10.30 6.63 5.23
CA PRO A 125 10.11 7.31 6.51
C PRO A 125 8.85 8.20 6.54
N ALA A 126 8.58 8.99 5.49
CA ALA A 126 7.39 9.83 5.44
C ALA A 126 6.09 9.00 5.41
N ALA A 127 6.03 7.92 4.61
CA ALA A 127 4.86 7.05 4.57
C ALA A 127 4.60 6.38 5.93
N ARG A 128 5.66 5.90 6.60
CA ARG A 128 5.56 5.34 7.96
C ARG A 128 5.02 6.37 8.94
N GLU A 129 5.60 7.55 8.94
CA GLU A 129 5.20 8.62 9.86
C GLU A 129 3.74 9.06 9.65
N ILE A 130 3.28 9.17 8.39
CA ILE A 130 1.87 9.46 8.09
C ILE A 130 0.96 8.36 8.65
N CYS A 131 1.27 7.07 8.43
CA CYS A 131 0.50 5.96 9.00
C CYS A 131 0.45 5.98 10.53
N LEU A 132 1.59 6.25 11.17
CA LEU A 132 1.71 6.26 12.64
C LEU A 132 0.93 7.43 13.26
N ARG A 133 1.10 8.64 12.73
CA ARG A 133 0.42 9.84 13.22
C ARG A 133 -1.07 9.83 12.90
N ALA A 134 -1.48 9.26 11.77
CA ALA A 134 -2.87 9.02 11.45
C ALA A 134 -3.48 7.86 12.25
N LYS A 135 -2.67 7.09 12.99
CA LYS A 135 -3.04 5.91 13.80
C LYS A 135 -3.81 4.84 13.01
N THR A 136 -3.55 4.75 11.71
CA THR A 136 -4.25 3.82 10.81
C THR A 136 -3.39 3.49 9.61
N PRO A 137 -3.52 2.29 9.04
CA PRO A 137 -3.02 1.98 7.71
C PRO A 137 -3.60 2.90 6.65
N LEU A 138 -2.89 3.03 5.53
CA LEU A 138 -3.31 3.84 4.39
C LEU A 138 -3.43 2.98 3.13
N VAL A 139 -4.38 3.32 2.28
CA VAL A 139 -4.37 2.86 0.88
C VAL A 139 -3.12 3.39 0.18
N ALA A 140 -2.49 2.57 -0.64
CA ALA A 140 -1.25 2.89 -1.36
C ALA A 140 -1.30 2.45 -2.83
N THR A 141 -2.30 2.95 -3.56
CA THR A 141 -2.29 2.77 -5.03
C THR A 141 -1.36 3.81 -5.67
N SER A 142 -0.68 3.48 -6.78
CA SER A 142 0.22 4.43 -7.46
C SER A 142 -0.51 5.74 -7.85
N ALA A 143 0.17 6.88 -7.71
CA ALA A 143 -0.40 8.21 -7.95
C ALA A 143 -0.43 8.57 -9.45
N ASN A 144 -1.13 7.76 -10.25
CA ASN A 144 -1.34 7.95 -11.68
C ASN A 144 -2.77 7.60 -12.08
N VAL A 145 -3.26 8.17 -13.15
CA VAL A 145 -4.50 7.72 -13.82
C VAL A 145 -4.27 6.29 -14.33
N SER A 146 -5.29 5.43 -14.25
CA SER A 146 -5.20 4.03 -14.68
C SER A 146 -4.68 3.91 -16.11
N GLY A 147 -3.75 2.97 -16.33
CA GLY A 147 -3.09 2.78 -17.61
C GLY A 147 -1.92 3.73 -17.92
N LYS A 148 -1.69 4.76 -17.11
CA LYS A 148 -0.51 5.63 -17.25
C LYS A 148 0.63 5.14 -16.34
N ALA A 149 1.87 5.58 -16.63
CA ALA A 149 3.03 5.23 -15.82
C ALA A 149 2.92 5.83 -14.40
N PRO A 150 3.39 5.10 -13.36
CA PRO A 150 3.51 5.66 -12.03
C PRO A 150 4.62 6.74 -11.98
N VAL A 151 4.54 7.65 -11.01
CA VAL A 151 5.49 8.75 -10.89
C VAL A 151 6.39 8.59 -9.67
N SER A 152 7.69 8.86 -9.85
CA SER A 152 8.69 8.95 -8.78
C SER A 152 9.10 10.39 -8.47
N ASP A 153 8.69 11.34 -9.31
CA ASP A 153 8.86 12.76 -9.07
C ASP A 153 7.49 13.45 -9.11
N VAL A 154 7.15 14.16 -8.05
CA VAL A 154 5.87 14.85 -7.87
C VAL A 154 5.61 15.92 -8.94
N ARG A 155 6.65 16.43 -9.60
CA ARG A 155 6.53 17.40 -10.71
C ARG A 155 5.79 16.80 -11.90
N PHE A 156 5.84 15.49 -12.08
CA PHE A 156 5.15 14.74 -13.15
C PHE A 156 3.77 14.22 -12.75
N LEU A 157 3.30 14.61 -11.56
CA LEU A 157 1.94 14.26 -11.12
C LEU A 157 0.91 14.90 -12.05
N SER A 158 -0.01 14.09 -12.58
CA SER A 158 -1.01 14.60 -13.52
C SER A 158 -1.92 15.67 -12.88
N PRO A 159 -2.39 16.66 -13.64
CA PRO A 159 -3.34 17.66 -13.14
C PRO A 159 -4.59 17.03 -12.52
N THR A 160 -5.11 15.96 -13.11
CA THR A 160 -6.28 15.23 -12.60
C THR A 160 -6.05 14.69 -11.18
N ILE A 161 -4.89 14.04 -10.96
CA ILE A 161 -4.54 13.52 -9.62
C ILE A 161 -4.34 14.69 -8.65
N ARG A 162 -3.59 15.73 -9.07
CA ARG A 162 -3.30 16.89 -8.22
C ARG A 162 -4.56 17.64 -7.78
N ALA A 163 -5.51 17.83 -8.68
CA ALA A 163 -6.78 18.49 -8.38
C ALA A 163 -7.75 17.63 -7.56
N GLY A 164 -7.60 16.30 -7.62
CA GLY A 164 -8.48 15.36 -6.95
C GLY A 164 -8.12 15.08 -5.48
N VAL A 165 -6.98 15.58 -4.96
CA VAL A 165 -6.48 15.27 -3.60
C VAL A 165 -6.45 16.48 -2.69
N ASP A 166 -6.48 16.24 -1.39
CA ASP A 166 -6.51 17.30 -0.36
C ASP A 166 -5.09 17.73 0.05
N ALA A 167 -4.09 16.89 -0.18
CA ALA A 167 -2.68 17.25 0.01
C ALA A 167 -1.76 16.42 -0.89
N VAL A 168 -0.66 17.07 -1.30
CA VAL A 168 0.46 16.43 -1.97
C VAL A 168 1.70 16.63 -1.10
N PHE A 169 2.37 15.55 -0.75
CA PHE A 169 3.64 15.60 -0.04
C PHE A 169 4.77 15.96 -1.02
N GLU A 170 5.31 17.15 -0.87
CA GLU A 170 6.40 17.69 -1.68
C GLU A 170 7.69 17.83 -0.84
N GLY A 171 8.14 16.71 -0.25
CA GLY A 171 9.31 16.66 0.63
C GLY A 171 10.27 15.53 0.27
N GLU A 172 11.33 15.43 1.05
CA GLU A 172 12.33 14.36 0.92
C GLU A 172 12.18 13.30 2.04
N PRO A 173 12.68 12.08 1.82
CA PRO A 173 13.22 11.55 0.58
C PRO A 173 12.13 11.35 -0.48
N ARG A 174 12.52 11.36 -1.76
CA ARG A 174 11.64 11.00 -2.88
C ARG A 174 11.62 9.49 -3.10
N PRO A 175 10.59 8.96 -3.80
CA PRO A 175 10.60 7.57 -4.27
C PRO A 175 11.80 7.27 -5.17
N ALA A 176 12.38 6.07 -5.04
CA ALA A 176 13.49 5.64 -5.89
C ALA A 176 13.09 5.40 -7.36
N GLY A 177 11.80 5.17 -7.64
CA GLY A 177 11.33 4.78 -8.96
C GLY A 177 11.64 3.30 -9.29
N GLY A 178 11.85 3.01 -10.57
CA GLY A 178 12.16 1.65 -11.04
C GLY A 178 10.91 0.78 -11.19
N LEU A 179 10.81 -0.29 -10.42
CA LEU A 179 9.66 -1.21 -10.44
C LEU A 179 8.75 -0.99 -9.24
N ALA A 180 7.46 -1.25 -9.42
CA ALA A 180 6.52 -1.30 -8.31
C ALA A 180 6.84 -2.48 -7.37
N SER A 181 6.25 -2.52 -6.15
CA SER A 181 6.45 -3.64 -5.23
C SER A 181 6.11 -4.98 -5.88
N THR A 182 6.87 -6.02 -5.54
CA THR A 182 6.49 -7.40 -5.85
C THR A 182 5.26 -7.77 -5.03
N VAL A 183 4.30 -8.48 -5.63
CA VAL A 183 3.07 -8.92 -4.97
C VAL A 183 3.02 -10.44 -4.98
N VAL A 184 2.91 -11.04 -3.80
CA VAL A 184 2.81 -12.49 -3.63
C VAL A 184 1.57 -12.87 -2.84
N LYS A 185 1.02 -14.05 -3.16
CA LYS A 185 -0.06 -14.70 -2.42
C LYS A 185 0.47 -16.01 -1.84
N PRO A 186 0.66 -16.12 -0.52
CA PRO A 186 0.94 -17.38 0.14
C PRO A 186 -0.24 -18.34 -0.04
N VAL A 187 0.02 -19.61 -0.38
CA VAL A 187 -1.03 -20.61 -0.63
C VAL A 187 -0.90 -21.85 0.24
N ALA A 188 0.33 -22.17 0.69
CA ALA A 188 0.63 -23.23 1.63
C ALA A 188 1.96 -22.92 2.34
N ASP A 189 2.46 -23.84 3.16
CA ASP A 189 3.79 -23.71 3.80
C ASP A 189 4.87 -23.55 2.72
N GLN A 190 5.60 -22.44 2.78
CA GLN A 190 6.67 -22.08 1.83
C GLN A 190 6.24 -22.00 0.35
N GLU A 191 4.94 -22.05 0.06
CA GLU A 191 4.42 -21.93 -1.31
C GLU A 191 3.78 -20.57 -1.56
N VAL A 192 4.22 -19.91 -2.63
CA VAL A 192 3.75 -18.58 -3.01
C VAL A 192 3.40 -18.50 -4.49
N VAL A 193 2.29 -17.87 -4.80
CA VAL A 193 1.95 -17.42 -6.16
C VAL A 193 2.47 -16.00 -6.33
N VAL A 194 3.24 -15.74 -7.38
CA VAL A 194 3.69 -14.40 -7.74
C VAL A 194 2.59 -13.71 -8.56
N CYS A 195 1.80 -12.86 -7.89
CA CYS A 195 0.73 -12.09 -8.54
C CYS A 195 1.29 -10.96 -9.42
N ARG A 196 2.46 -10.44 -9.07
CA ARG A 196 3.19 -9.42 -9.84
C ARG A 196 4.66 -9.45 -9.48
N ALA A 197 5.53 -9.64 -10.46
CA ALA A 197 6.97 -9.37 -10.30
C ALA A 197 7.21 -7.86 -10.20
N GLY A 198 8.18 -7.45 -9.38
CA GLY A 198 8.45 -6.04 -9.10
C GLY A 198 9.83 -5.81 -8.50
N ALA A 199 9.93 -4.80 -7.62
CA ALA A 199 11.21 -4.31 -7.07
C ALA A 199 11.97 -5.33 -6.21
N LEU A 200 11.29 -6.29 -5.58
CA LEU A 200 11.94 -7.46 -5.00
C LEU A 200 12.05 -8.55 -6.09
N PRO A 201 13.27 -8.92 -6.54
CA PRO A 201 13.43 -9.99 -7.53
C PRO A 201 12.84 -11.32 -7.03
N VAL A 202 12.10 -12.02 -7.89
CA VAL A 202 11.42 -13.27 -7.49
C VAL A 202 12.41 -14.38 -7.14
N GLU A 203 13.60 -14.35 -7.71
CA GLU A 203 14.71 -15.26 -7.40
C GLU A 203 15.19 -15.11 -5.95
N THR A 204 14.97 -13.94 -5.35
CA THR A 204 15.28 -13.69 -3.94
C THR A 204 14.35 -14.48 -3.02
N LEU A 205 13.06 -14.63 -3.40
CA LEU A 205 12.12 -15.50 -2.69
C LEU A 205 12.58 -16.96 -2.73
N ALA A 206 12.95 -17.45 -3.92
CA ALA A 206 13.42 -18.83 -4.09
C ALA A 206 14.71 -19.10 -3.28
N ARG A 207 15.66 -18.15 -3.23
CA ARG A 207 16.88 -18.25 -2.42
C ARG A 207 16.61 -18.30 -0.91
N GLN A 208 15.49 -17.78 -0.46
CA GLN A 208 15.04 -17.88 0.94
C GLN A 208 14.19 -19.11 1.21
N GLY A 209 14.07 -20.04 0.25
CA GLY A 209 13.39 -21.32 0.42
C GLY A 209 11.91 -21.31 0.04
N PHE A 210 11.37 -20.18 -0.48
CA PHE A 210 9.98 -20.13 -0.93
C PHE A 210 9.84 -20.77 -2.31
N ARG A 211 8.91 -21.71 -2.44
CA ARG A 211 8.56 -22.36 -3.69
C ARG A 211 7.57 -21.50 -4.49
N LEU A 212 7.98 -21.09 -5.69
CA LEU A 212 7.14 -20.31 -6.58
C LEU A 212 6.19 -21.25 -7.33
N ILE A 213 4.88 -21.00 -7.17
CA ILE A 213 3.82 -21.75 -7.85
C ILE A 213 3.30 -20.90 -9.00
N GLU A 214 3.22 -21.49 -10.19
CA GLU A 214 2.56 -20.87 -11.33
C GLU A 214 1.04 -20.77 -11.07
N THR A 215 0.44 -19.68 -11.52
CA THR A 215 -1.02 -19.56 -11.50
C THR A 215 -1.59 -20.51 -12.55
N PRO A 216 -2.51 -21.41 -12.21
CA PRO A 216 -3.15 -22.30 -13.18
C PRO A 216 -3.94 -21.53 -14.26
#